data_1970783f94bc93fdf2b480181e66b24e
#
_entry.id   1970783f94bc93fdf2b480181e66b24e
#
_cell.length_a   1.000
_cell.length_b   1.000
_cell.length_c   1.000
_cell.angle_alpha   90.00
_cell.angle_beta   90.00
_cell.angle_gamma   90.00
#
_symmetry.space_group_name_H-M   'P 1'
#
loop_
_entity.id
_entity.type
_entity.pdbx_description
1 polymer ?
#
loop_
_entity_poly.entity_id
_entity_poly.type
_entity_poly.pdbx_seq_one_letter_code
_entity_poly.pdbx_strand_id
1 'polypeptide(L)'
;VTKAMGAAMRRIQAGNALSAFGLGFTVPYLYVYVAQVRDLGATTAGVVLAVFAMAALVVLPFTGRVIDRRGPLPVLIGAALLASLGALSMGLASSVPAAVASAALLGAGTAVMQPALATMIVWCSGPATRTRAFAMQFFLQNLGLGIGGLIGGQIVDESHPSSFTLLFSIEAAMFLVLAGIAGSVRMPRSVVVPDARPQDEQQPGGGIRAILGHRAMVQLCVLGFVLFFACYGQFESGLAAYGTEAAGIQPSTLGIALAANTAVIVVAQFLVLKFVERRRRSRVIASVGLIWAVAWIAAGYAGLGHGSQAMATAAFVSTYALFGLGEAMLSPTVAPLVADLAPESMVGQYNSAFALVKQLALAVGPAVGGPMGAALHGPYIVTFVLFSLGITVLALRLGKRLTLAQDHPMLAAKSRVVAVHLPEQAPANA
;
A
#
# COMPACT_ATOMS: atom_id res chain seq x y z
N VAL A 1 -13.88 8.72 -25.37
CA VAL A 1 -13.67 8.80 -23.92
C VAL A 1 -12.97 7.52 -23.43
N THR A 2 -13.50 6.32 -23.65
CA THR A 2 -12.94 5.04 -23.15
C THR A 2 -11.50 4.77 -23.62
N LYS A 3 -11.16 5.11 -24.88
CA LYS A 3 -9.81 4.88 -25.43
C LYS A 3 -8.77 5.84 -24.84
N ALA A 4 -9.17 7.09 -24.58
CA ALA A 4 -8.31 8.10 -23.92
C ALA A 4 -8.07 7.77 -22.45
N MET A 5 -9.09 7.30 -21.72
CA MET A 5 -8.96 6.85 -20.32
C MET A 5 -8.04 5.63 -20.20
N GLY A 6 -8.11 4.67 -21.14
CA GLY A 6 -7.18 3.52 -21.15
C GLY A 6 -5.73 3.92 -21.42
N ALA A 7 -5.48 4.96 -22.24
CA ALA A 7 -4.14 5.49 -22.46
C ALA A 7 -3.60 6.23 -21.22
N ALA A 8 -4.45 7.04 -20.56
CA ALA A 8 -4.11 7.71 -19.31
C ALA A 8 -3.75 6.70 -18.22
N MET A 9 -4.56 5.66 -18.04
CA MET A 9 -4.29 4.58 -17.08
C MET A 9 -2.94 3.92 -17.31
N ARG A 10 -2.62 3.53 -18.56
CA ARG A 10 -1.33 2.90 -18.88
C ARG A 10 -0.15 3.81 -18.56
N ARG A 11 -0.24 5.12 -18.89
CA ARG A 11 0.82 6.09 -18.58
C ARG A 11 1.04 6.22 -17.07
N ILE A 12 -0.04 6.36 -16.29
CA ILE A 12 0.03 6.49 -14.84
C ILE A 12 0.63 5.22 -14.21
N GLN A 13 0.22 4.05 -14.66
CA GLN A 13 0.76 2.79 -14.16
C GLN A 13 2.24 2.61 -14.52
N ALA A 14 2.66 3.00 -15.74
CA ALA A 14 4.07 2.99 -16.12
C ALA A 14 4.90 3.96 -15.27
N GLY A 15 4.40 5.18 -15.04
CA GLY A 15 5.06 6.15 -14.16
C GLY A 15 5.16 5.64 -12.71
N ASN A 16 4.10 5.01 -12.19
CA ASN A 16 4.12 4.40 -10.87
C ASN A 16 5.12 3.24 -10.76
N ALA A 17 5.24 2.40 -11.79
CA ALA A 17 6.24 1.33 -11.84
C ALA A 17 7.67 1.89 -11.80
N LEU A 18 7.94 2.95 -12.56
CA LEU A 18 9.24 3.61 -12.57
C LEU A 18 9.57 4.29 -11.24
N SER A 19 8.59 4.94 -10.59
CA SER A 19 8.81 5.53 -9.27
C SER A 19 9.04 4.46 -8.20
N ALA A 20 8.33 3.33 -8.28
CA ALA A 20 8.56 2.19 -7.38
C ALA A 20 9.94 1.54 -7.60
N PHE A 21 10.39 1.47 -8.85
CA PHE A 21 11.75 1.04 -9.19
C PHE A 21 12.80 1.96 -8.53
N GLY A 22 12.60 3.30 -8.60
CA GLY A 22 13.45 4.26 -7.90
C GLY A 22 13.48 4.07 -6.39
N LEU A 23 12.30 3.89 -5.76
CA LEU A 23 12.20 3.59 -4.31
C LEU A 23 12.95 2.30 -3.92
N GLY A 24 12.99 1.30 -4.80
CA GLY A 24 13.74 0.07 -4.59
C GLY A 24 15.25 0.30 -4.45
N PHE A 25 15.80 1.34 -5.08
CA PHE A 25 17.21 1.69 -4.96
C PHE A 25 17.58 2.25 -3.58
N THR A 26 16.66 2.92 -2.89
CA THR A 26 17.03 3.78 -1.76
C THR A 26 16.50 3.31 -0.43
N VAL A 27 15.25 2.85 -0.35
CA VAL A 27 14.61 2.47 0.90
C VAL A 27 15.41 1.40 1.68
N PRO A 28 15.90 0.31 1.07
CA PRO A 28 16.68 -0.71 1.79
C PRO A 28 18.02 -0.21 2.30
N TYR A 29 18.57 0.85 1.68
CA TYR A 29 19.94 1.32 1.95
C TYR A 29 20.01 2.62 2.75
N LEU A 30 18.87 3.24 3.04
CA LEU A 30 18.80 4.54 3.72
C LEU A 30 19.47 4.52 5.10
N TYR A 31 19.25 3.45 5.87
CA TYR A 31 19.89 3.29 7.17
C TYR A 31 21.41 3.21 7.05
N VAL A 32 21.91 2.33 6.19
CA VAL A 32 23.35 2.10 5.96
C VAL A 32 24.02 3.41 5.49
N TYR A 33 23.37 4.10 4.55
CA TYR A 33 23.87 5.37 4.04
C TYR A 33 24.07 6.41 5.14
N VAL A 34 23.05 6.63 5.98
CA VAL A 34 23.11 7.66 7.03
C VAL A 34 24.05 7.24 8.17
N ALA A 35 23.91 5.98 8.64
CA ALA A 35 24.64 5.50 9.81
C ALA A 35 26.12 5.24 9.55
N GLN A 36 26.45 4.63 8.42
CA GLN A 36 27.79 4.08 8.15
C GLN A 36 28.52 4.90 7.09
N VAL A 37 27.90 5.16 5.93
CA VAL A 37 28.56 5.81 4.80
C VAL A 37 28.78 7.31 5.04
N ARG A 38 27.79 7.98 5.67
CA ARG A 38 27.91 9.41 6.07
C ARG A 38 28.45 9.59 7.48
N ASP A 39 28.66 8.52 8.20
CA ASP A 39 29.18 8.51 9.59
C ASP A 39 28.40 9.43 10.56
N LEU A 40 27.07 9.53 10.32
CA LEU A 40 26.19 10.32 11.18
C LEU A 40 25.66 9.51 12.39
N GLY A 41 25.98 8.21 12.45
CA GLY A 41 25.69 7.30 13.54
C GLY A 41 24.27 6.69 13.47
N ALA A 42 24.11 5.57 14.16
CA ALA A 42 22.88 4.77 14.18
C ALA A 42 21.66 5.54 14.72
N THR A 43 21.86 6.40 15.73
CA THR A 43 20.77 7.22 16.29
C THR A 43 20.22 8.19 15.25
N THR A 44 21.09 8.85 14.48
CA THR A 44 20.68 9.75 13.40
C THR A 44 19.93 8.98 12.31
N ALA A 45 20.39 7.80 11.92
CA ALA A 45 19.70 6.96 10.95
C ALA A 45 18.29 6.57 11.43
N GLY A 46 18.15 6.21 12.70
CA GLY A 46 16.87 5.98 13.33
C GLY A 46 15.94 7.19 13.29
N VAL A 47 16.46 8.38 13.60
CA VAL A 47 15.70 9.64 13.51
C VAL A 47 15.27 9.94 12.08
N VAL A 48 16.14 9.75 11.10
CA VAL A 48 15.85 9.95 9.67
C VAL A 48 14.70 9.04 9.21
N LEU A 49 14.74 7.74 9.56
CA LEU A 49 13.64 6.80 9.26
C LEU A 49 12.35 7.17 9.96
N ALA A 50 12.42 7.59 11.24
CA ALA A 50 11.26 8.06 11.98
C ALA A 50 10.65 9.31 11.36
N VAL A 51 11.44 10.29 10.97
CA VAL A 51 10.97 11.54 10.31
C VAL A 51 10.37 11.24 8.94
N PHE A 52 10.97 10.34 8.16
CA PHE A 52 10.39 9.86 6.89
C PHE A 52 8.97 9.30 7.11
N ALA A 53 8.78 8.45 8.10
CA ALA A 53 7.48 7.87 8.42
C ALA A 53 6.50 8.91 9.03
N MET A 54 6.97 9.77 9.92
CA MET A 54 6.16 10.80 10.57
C MET A 54 5.67 11.88 9.59
N ALA A 55 6.46 12.21 8.57
CA ALA A 55 6.04 13.15 7.53
C ALA A 55 4.72 12.71 6.88
N ALA A 56 4.53 11.41 6.66
CA ALA A 56 3.27 10.87 6.14
C ALA A 56 2.08 11.16 7.07
N LEU A 57 2.24 10.99 8.38
CA LEU A 57 1.18 11.23 9.36
C LEU A 57 0.79 12.72 9.42
N VAL A 58 1.73 13.62 9.16
CA VAL A 58 1.49 15.06 9.13
C VAL A 58 0.76 15.50 7.86
N VAL A 59 1.16 15.00 6.68
CA VAL A 59 0.62 15.51 5.41
C VAL A 59 -0.70 14.85 4.99
N LEU A 60 -0.91 13.55 5.30
CA LEU A 60 -2.06 12.78 4.84
C LEU A 60 -3.43 13.35 5.30
N PRO A 61 -3.61 13.90 6.51
CA PRO A 61 -4.88 14.50 6.93
C PRO A 61 -5.36 15.64 6.02
N PHE A 62 -4.43 16.37 5.38
CA PHE A 62 -4.71 17.50 4.51
C PHE A 62 -4.79 17.10 3.03
N THR A 63 -4.05 16.06 2.63
CA THR A 63 -3.88 15.61 1.25
C THR A 63 -5.21 15.35 0.56
N GLY A 64 -6.14 14.68 1.21
CA GLY A 64 -7.42 14.31 0.61
C GLY A 64 -8.25 15.52 0.17
N ARG A 65 -8.31 16.58 0.99
CA ARG A 65 -9.01 17.81 0.64
C ARG A 65 -8.36 18.53 -0.54
N VAL A 66 -7.04 18.50 -0.62
CA VAL A 66 -6.32 19.12 -1.74
C VAL A 66 -6.58 18.33 -3.03
N ILE A 67 -6.60 17.00 -2.97
CA ILE A 67 -6.94 16.12 -4.09
C ILE A 67 -8.37 16.40 -4.57
N ASP A 68 -9.35 16.45 -3.66
CA ASP A 68 -10.76 16.67 -4.03
C ASP A 68 -11.02 18.08 -4.60
N ARG A 69 -10.27 19.11 -4.15
CA ARG A 69 -10.42 20.48 -4.61
C ARG A 69 -9.67 20.81 -5.90
N ARG A 70 -8.44 20.29 -6.05
CA ARG A 70 -7.53 20.63 -7.16
C ARG A 70 -7.42 19.52 -8.19
N GLY A 71 -7.99 18.36 -7.91
CA GLY A 71 -7.80 17.13 -8.67
C GLY A 71 -6.52 16.38 -8.29
N PRO A 72 -6.45 15.07 -8.56
CA PRO A 72 -5.31 14.23 -8.20
C PRO A 72 -4.05 14.53 -9.04
N LEU A 73 -4.19 14.99 -10.29
CA LEU A 73 -3.08 15.16 -11.21
C LEU A 73 -2.08 16.25 -10.76
N PRO A 74 -2.48 17.51 -10.46
CA PRO A 74 -1.53 18.52 -9.97
C PRO A 74 -0.96 18.17 -8.60
N VAL A 75 -1.73 17.46 -7.75
CA VAL A 75 -1.24 16.97 -6.45
C VAL A 75 -0.16 15.90 -6.65
N LEU A 76 -0.36 14.96 -7.57
CA LEU A 76 0.62 13.94 -7.91
C LEU A 76 1.92 14.56 -8.45
N ILE A 77 1.81 15.55 -9.34
CA ILE A 77 2.99 16.26 -9.89
C ILE A 77 3.75 16.96 -8.75
N GLY A 78 3.05 17.75 -7.91
CA GLY A 78 3.67 18.43 -6.78
C GLY A 78 4.33 17.47 -5.79
N ALA A 79 3.69 16.35 -5.49
CA ALA A 79 4.21 15.31 -4.61
C ALA A 79 5.46 14.62 -5.20
N ALA A 80 5.46 14.32 -6.50
CA ALA A 80 6.61 13.73 -7.18
C ALA A 80 7.81 14.70 -7.24
N LEU A 81 7.56 16.00 -7.47
CA LEU A 81 8.61 17.02 -7.41
C LEU A 81 9.18 17.16 -6.00
N LEU A 82 8.32 17.12 -4.97
CA LEU A 82 8.75 17.18 -3.58
C LEU A 82 9.59 15.94 -3.21
N ALA A 83 9.15 14.75 -3.62
CA ALA A 83 9.89 13.50 -3.40
C ALA A 83 11.23 13.50 -4.14
N SER A 84 11.26 14.00 -5.37
CA SER A 84 12.51 14.16 -6.16
C SER A 84 13.50 15.08 -5.47
N LEU A 85 13.05 16.24 -4.96
CA LEU A 85 13.88 17.15 -4.20
C LEU A 85 14.39 16.48 -2.93
N GLY A 86 13.52 15.74 -2.21
CA GLY A 86 13.89 15.00 -1.01
C GLY A 86 14.95 13.93 -1.28
N ALA A 87 14.79 13.14 -2.36
CA ALA A 87 15.76 12.13 -2.75
C ALA A 87 17.12 12.76 -3.14
N LEU A 88 17.10 13.77 -3.99
CA LEU A 88 18.35 14.44 -4.43
C LEU A 88 19.08 15.08 -3.24
N SER A 89 18.35 15.80 -2.37
CA SER A 89 18.95 16.41 -1.18
C SER A 89 19.47 15.37 -0.19
N MET A 90 18.83 14.20 -0.07
CA MET A 90 19.31 13.09 0.76
C MET A 90 20.66 12.57 0.24
N GLY A 91 20.80 12.35 -1.07
CA GLY A 91 22.06 11.91 -1.67
C GLY A 91 23.23 12.89 -1.47
N LEU A 92 22.93 14.17 -1.23
CA LEU A 92 23.90 15.24 -0.98
C LEU A 92 24.06 15.59 0.51
N ALA A 93 23.24 15.02 1.40
CA ALA A 93 23.25 15.34 2.82
C ALA A 93 24.57 14.91 3.48
N SER A 94 25.23 15.85 4.14
CA SER A 94 26.48 15.65 4.89
C SER A 94 26.37 16.03 6.37
N SER A 95 25.19 16.43 6.81
CA SER A 95 24.92 16.83 8.20
C SER A 95 23.57 16.29 8.68
N VAL A 96 23.43 16.15 9.99
CA VAL A 96 22.19 15.67 10.63
C VAL A 96 20.96 16.50 10.21
N PRO A 97 20.97 17.84 10.29
CA PRO A 97 19.83 18.65 9.88
C PRO A 97 19.45 18.46 8.41
N ALA A 98 20.45 18.34 7.52
CA ALA A 98 20.22 18.12 6.09
C ALA A 98 19.58 16.76 5.84
N ALA A 99 20.07 15.69 6.47
CA ALA A 99 19.50 14.35 6.34
C ALA A 99 18.05 14.30 6.86
N VAL A 100 17.77 14.91 8.01
CA VAL A 100 16.43 14.97 8.61
C VAL A 100 15.46 15.77 7.72
N ALA A 101 15.89 16.94 7.21
CA ALA A 101 15.06 17.73 6.31
C ALA A 101 14.77 16.99 4.99
N SER A 102 15.78 16.32 4.42
CA SER A 102 15.63 15.51 3.21
C SER A 102 14.66 14.35 3.42
N ALA A 103 14.74 13.67 4.57
CA ALA A 103 13.81 12.60 4.93
C ALA A 103 12.36 13.09 5.05
N ALA A 104 12.16 14.28 5.64
CA ALA A 104 10.84 14.89 5.74
C ALA A 104 10.24 15.19 4.35
N LEU A 105 11.03 15.75 3.44
CA LEU A 105 10.61 16.05 2.06
C LEU A 105 10.28 14.78 1.29
N LEU A 106 11.17 13.78 1.34
CA LEU A 106 11.00 12.51 0.65
C LEU A 106 9.78 11.75 1.20
N GLY A 107 9.64 11.65 2.52
CA GLY A 107 8.52 10.99 3.18
C GLY A 107 7.18 11.68 2.91
N ALA A 108 7.12 13.00 2.96
CA ALA A 108 5.93 13.76 2.63
C ALA A 108 5.52 13.57 1.16
N GLY A 109 6.46 13.68 0.23
CA GLY A 109 6.20 13.50 -1.20
C GLY A 109 5.67 12.11 -1.52
N THR A 110 6.35 11.07 -1.07
CA THR A 110 5.96 9.66 -1.30
C THR A 110 4.62 9.32 -0.66
N ALA A 111 4.33 9.84 0.53
CA ALA A 111 3.05 9.63 1.21
C ALA A 111 1.87 10.26 0.44
N VAL A 112 2.03 11.48 -0.08
CA VAL A 112 0.99 12.19 -0.87
C VAL A 112 0.75 11.53 -2.21
N MET A 113 1.76 10.93 -2.83
CA MET A 113 1.62 10.24 -4.11
C MET A 113 0.62 9.07 -4.04
N GLN A 114 0.58 8.32 -2.93
CA GLN A 114 -0.26 7.12 -2.81
C GLN A 114 -1.76 7.41 -2.99
N PRO A 115 -2.41 8.31 -2.23
CA PRO A 115 -3.82 8.62 -2.41
C PRO A 115 -4.09 9.38 -3.72
N ALA A 116 -3.13 10.15 -4.25
CA ALA A 116 -3.26 10.79 -5.55
C ALA A 116 -3.31 9.76 -6.69
N LEU A 117 -2.40 8.79 -6.70
CA LEU A 117 -2.40 7.67 -7.65
C LEU A 117 -3.67 6.82 -7.53
N ALA A 118 -4.09 6.49 -6.30
CA ALA A 118 -5.32 5.74 -6.07
C ALA A 118 -6.54 6.49 -6.66
N THR A 119 -6.64 7.79 -6.44
CA THR A 119 -7.72 8.63 -6.99
C THR A 119 -7.65 8.70 -8.53
N MET A 120 -6.46 8.80 -9.12
CA MET A 120 -6.28 8.74 -10.58
C MET A 120 -6.77 7.42 -11.16
N ILE A 121 -6.47 6.29 -10.51
CA ILE A 121 -6.95 4.98 -10.93
C ILE A 121 -8.48 4.91 -10.87
N VAL A 122 -9.09 5.45 -9.83
CA VAL A 122 -10.56 5.52 -9.70
C VAL A 122 -11.16 6.31 -10.87
N TRP A 123 -10.59 7.46 -11.20
CA TRP A 123 -11.06 8.32 -12.29
C TRP A 123 -10.87 7.69 -13.68
N CYS A 124 -9.83 6.85 -13.85
CA CYS A 124 -9.53 6.18 -15.11
C CYS A 124 -10.19 4.79 -15.23
N SER A 125 -10.93 4.31 -14.22
CA SER A 125 -11.54 2.98 -14.20
C SER A 125 -13.00 3.04 -13.80
N GLY A 126 -13.84 2.24 -14.47
CA GLY A 126 -15.21 1.99 -14.01
C GLY A 126 -15.26 0.91 -12.93
N PRO A 127 -16.40 0.75 -12.21
CA PRO A 127 -16.55 -0.23 -11.14
C PRO A 127 -16.18 -1.66 -11.54
N ALA A 128 -16.47 -2.07 -12.78
CA ALA A 128 -16.17 -3.41 -13.29
C ALA A 128 -14.67 -3.63 -13.59
N THR A 129 -13.89 -2.57 -13.86
CA THR A 129 -12.46 -2.67 -14.23
C THR A 129 -11.53 -2.24 -13.10
N ARG A 130 -12.06 -1.61 -12.07
CA ARG A 130 -11.30 -1.03 -10.95
C ARG A 130 -10.45 -2.05 -10.21
N THR A 131 -11.01 -3.23 -9.95
CA THR A 131 -10.31 -4.36 -9.32
C THR A 131 -9.03 -4.72 -10.09
N ARG A 132 -9.11 -4.83 -11.44
CA ARG A 132 -7.95 -5.12 -12.28
C ARG A 132 -6.92 -3.99 -12.30
N ALA A 133 -7.40 -2.75 -12.30
CA ALA A 133 -6.52 -1.58 -12.31
C ALA A 133 -5.66 -1.50 -11.04
N PHE A 134 -6.24 -1.74 -9.87
CA PHE A 134 -5.50 -1.80 -8.60
C PHE A 134 -4.59 -3.02 -8.49
N ALA A 135 -5.03 -4.19 -8.98
CA ALA A 135 -4.18 -5.38 -9.05
C ALA A 135 -2.92 -5.14 -9.91
N MET A 136 -3.11 -4.51 -11.08
CA MET A 136 -1.99 -4.16 -11.97
C MET A 136 -1.06 -3.13 -11.34
N GLN A 137 -1.60 -2.12 -10.65
CA GLN A 137 -0.80 -1.15 -9.92
C GLN A 137 0.09 -1.84 -8.87
N PHE A 138 -0.50 -2.71 -8.07
CA PHE A 138 0.21 -3.42 -7.01
C PHE A 138 1.29 -4.36 -7.57
N PHE A 139 0.98 -5.10 -8.63
CA PHE A 139 1.94 -5.93 -9.35
C PHE A 139 3.13 -5.12 -9.84
N LEU A 140 2.87 -4.02 -10.56
CA LEU A 140 3.92 -3.17 -11.12
C LEU A 140 4.76 -2.48 -10.03
N GLN A 141 4.13 -2.11 -8.92
CA GLN A 141 4.81 -1.51 -7.77
C GLN A 141 5.77 -2.52 -7.12
N ASN A 142 5.32 -3.74 -6.85
CA ASN A 142 6.18 -4.78 -6.26
C ASN A 142 7.28 -5.22 -7.21
N LEU A 143 6.97 -5.37 -8.51
CA LEU A 143 7.95 -5.69 -9.52
C LEU A 143 9.03 -4.60 -9.65
N GLY A 144 8.61 -3.32 -9.69
CA GLY A 144 9.52 -2.18 -9.74
C GLY A 144 10.42 -2.13 -8.51
N LEU A 145 9.83 -2.21 -7.32
CA LEU A 145 10.56 -2.21 -6.04
C LEU A 145 11.58 -3.36 -5.95
N GLY A 146 11.16 -4.58 -6.33
CA GLY A 146 12.02 -5.75 -6.29
C GLY A 146 13.19 -5.66 -7.27
N ILE A 147 12.94 -5.28 -8.53
CA ILE A 147 14.00 -5.09 -9.53
C ILE A 147 14.94 -3.94 -9.12
N GLY A 148 14.37 -2.82 -8.63
CA GLY A 148 15.15 -1.70 -8.13
C GLY A 148 16.08 -2.09 -6.99
N GLY A 149 15.58 -2.83 -5.99
CA GLY A 149 16.39 -3.31 -4.88
C GLY A 149 17.52 -4.25 -5.29
N LEU A 150 17.25 -5.17 -6.23
CA LEU A 150 18.27 -6.08 -6.76
C LEU A 150 19.38 -5.33 -7.52
N ILE A 151 19.02 -4.39 -8.38
CA ILE A 151 20.00 -3.60 -9.15
C ILE A 151 20.72 -2.64 -8.21
N GLY A 152 20.02 -1.99 -7.28
CA GLY A 152 20.60 -1.10 -6.27
C GLY A 152 21.70 -1.80 -5.48
N GLY A 153 21.47 -3.05 -5.07
CA GLY A 153 22.45 -3.85 -4.36
C GLY A 153 23.73 -4.18 -5.15
N GLN A 154 23.70 -4.08 -6.47
CA GLN A 154 24.89 -4.26 -7.32
C GLN A 154 25.70 -2.96 -7.50
N ILE A 155 25.05 -1.80 -7.25
CA ILE A 155 25.67 -0.47 -7.44
C ILE A 155 26.27 0.04 -6.13
N VAL A 156 25.65 -0.35 -4.99
CA VAL A 156 26.08 0.11 -3.66
C VAL A 156 27.49 -0.36 -3.34
N ASP A 157 28.33 0.59 -2.96
CA ASP A 157 29.66 0.39 -2.42
C ASP A 157 29.80 1.28 -1.17
N GLU A 158 29.87 0.65 0.01
CA GLU A 158 29.96 1.36 1.30
C GLU A 158 31.25 2.19 1.44
N SER A 159 32.30 1.81 0.70
CA SER A 159 33.57 2.55 0.68
C SER A 159 33.49 3.82 -0.18
N HIS A 160 32.47 3.94 -1.03
CA HIS A 160 32.31 5.05 -1.96
C HIS A 160 30.97 5.76 -1.81
N PRO A 161 30.86 6.86 -1.03
CA PRO A 161 29.61 7.63 -0.84
C PRO A 161 28.95 8.08 -2.14
N SER A 162 29.72 8.24 -3.21
CA SER A 162 29.23 8.61 -4.54
C SER A 162 28.28 7.54 -5.15
N SER A 163 28.44 6.26 -4.79
CA SER A 163 27.53 5.19 -5.24
C SER A 163 26.12 5.41 -4.71
N PHE A 164 25.97 5.80 -3.46
CA PHE A 164 24.70 6.15 -2.84
C PHE A 164 24.11 7.46 -3.41
N THR A 165 24.95 8.47 -3.64
CA THR A 165 24.51 9.71 -4.30
C THR A 165 23.95 9.40 -5.69
N LEU A 166 24.55 8.46 -6.43
CA LEU A 166 24.02 7.97 -7.70
C LEU A 166 22.65 7.32 -7.53
N LEU A 167 22.46 6.44 -6.53
CA LEU A 167 21.17 5.80 -6.26
C LEU A 167 20.06 6.83 -5.99
N PHE A 168 20.31 7.77 -5.08
CA PHE A 168 19.35 8.85 -4.78
C PHE A 168 19.07 9.74 -5.99
N SER A 169 20.08 9.96 -6.85
CA SER A 169 19.90 10.73 -8.10
C SER A 169 19.03 9.98 -9.10
N ILE A 170 19.19 8.65 -9.22
CA ILE A 170 18.31 7.80 -10.06
C ILE A 170 16.88 7.85 -9.52
N GLU A 171 16.69 7.71 -8.21
CA GLU A 171 15.36 7.82 -7.60
C GLU A 171 14.71 9.17 -7.88
N ALA A 172 15.46 10.26 -7.68
CA ALA A 172 15.00 11.62 -7.98
C ALA A 172 14.58 11.75 -9.46
N ALA A 173 15.38 11.21 -10.38
CA ALA A 173 15.07 11.19 -11.80
C ALA A 173 13.79 10.39 -12.09
N MET A 174 13.56 9.25 -11.44
CA MET A 174 12.33 8.46 -11.61
C MET A 174 11.10 9.21 -11.13
N PHE A 175 11.18 9.99 -10.04
CA PHE A 175 10.10 10.88 -9.61
C PHE A 175 9.85 12.02 -10.61
N LEU A 176 10.91 12.60 -11.21
CA LEU A 176 10.73 13.60 -12.28
C LEU A 176 10.07 13.00 -13.51
N VAL A 177 10.45 11.77 -13.89
CA VAL A 177 9.79 11.04 -14.99
C VAL A 177 8.31 10.81 -14.68
N LEU A 178 7.97 10.40 -13.45
CA LEU A 178 6.57 10.29 -13.02
C LEU A 178 5.83 11.64 -13.13
N ALA A 179 6.44 12.74 -12.67
CA ALA A 179 5.86 14.07 -12.79
C ALA A 179 5.63 14.49 -14.25
N GLY A 180 6.60 14.21 -15.14
CA GLY A 180 6.50 14.46 -16.57
C GLY A 180 5.43 13.61 -17.25
N ILE A 181 5.36 12.31 -16.91
CA ILE A 181 4.30 11.41 -17.40
C ILE A 181 2.92 11.91 -16.93
N ALA A 182 2.79 12.25 -15.65
CA ALA A 182 1.56 12.82 -15.11
C ALA A 182 1.17 14.10 -15.84
N GLY A 183 2.09 15.03 -16.05
CA GLY A 183 1.85 16.26 -16.80
C GLY A 183 1.44 16.04 -18.27
N SER A 184 1.82 14.90 -18.85
CA SER A 184 1.41 14.50 -20.21
C SER A 184 0.01 13.87 -20.29
N VAL A 185 -0.59 13.52 -19.13
CA VAL A 185 -1.92 12.89 -19.09
C VAL A 185 -3.00 13.95 -19.27
N ARG A 186 -3.81 13.77 -20.31
CA ARG A 186 -4.98 14.61 -20.55
C ARG A 186 -6.22 13.88 -20.08
N MET A 187 -6.83 14.38 -19.01
CA MET A 187 -8.12 13.89 -18.53
C MET A 187 -9.25 14.61 -19.25
N PRO A 188 -10.31 13.89 -19.69
CA PRO A 188 -11.51 14.56 -20.21
C PRO A 188 -12.09 15.52 -19.18
N ARG A 189 -12.49 16.72 -19.63
CA ARG A 189 -13.06 17.74 -18.72
C ARG A 189 -14.27 17.25 -17.92
N SER A 190 -15.07 16.36 -18.49
CA SER A 190 -16.21 15.71 -17.81
C SER A 190 -15.85 14.86 -16.59
N VAL A 191 -14.57 14.50 -16.43
CA VAL A 191 -14.06 13.75 -15.27
C VAL A 191 -13.41 14.72 -14.25
N VAL A 192 -12.86 15.83 -14.75
CA VAL A 192 -12.14 16.83 -13.94
C VAL A 192 -13.09 17.82 -13.24
N VAL A 193 -14.23 18.09 -13.87
CA VAL A 193 -15.29 18.93 -13.30
C VAL A 193 -16.55 18.08 -13.34
N PRO A 194 -16.97 17.46 -12.23
CA PRO A 194 -18.39 17.13 -12.10
C PRO A 194 -19.12 18.43 -12.34
N ASP A 195 -20.07 18.44 -13.31
CA ASP A 195 -20.84 19.64 -13.64
C ASP A 195 -21.01 20.49 -12.38
N ALA A 196 -20.40 21.68 -12.39
CA ALA A 196 -20.63 22.68 -11.37
C ALA A 196 -22.08 23.15 -11.56
N ARG A 197 -23.03 22.30 -11.20
CA ARG A 197 -24.31 22.81 -10.78
C ARG A 197 -23.99 23.73 -9.62
N PRO A 198 -24.52 24.97 -9.61
CA PRO A 198 -24.52 25.74 -8.40
C PRO A 198 -25.15 24.80 -7.37
N GLN A 199 -24.35 24.18 -6.54
CA GLN A 199 -24.84 23.51 -5.36
C GLN A 199 -25.22 24.62 -4.42
N ASP A 200 -26.43 25.10 -4.64
CA ASP A 200 -27.24 25.62 -3.57
C ASP A 200 -27.10 24.63 -2.43
N GLU A 201 -26.72 25.21 -1.31
CA GLU A 201 -26.81 24.69 0.03
C GLU A 201 -25.85 23.53 0.38
N GLN A 202 -24.71 23.95 0.98
CA GLN A 202 -24.28 23.48 2.29
C GLN A 202 -24.70 22.04 2.63
N GLN A 203 -24.04 21.05 2.01
CA GLN A 203 -23.89 19.82 2.76
C GLN A 203 -22.95 20.13 3.93
N PRO A 204 -23.45 20.12 5.18
CA PRO A 204 -22.66 20.47 6.34
C PRO A 204 -21.54 19.46 6.50
N GLY A 205 -20.30 19.91 6.35
CA GLY A 205 -19.15 19.23 6.89
C GLY A 205 -18.63 18.05 6.09
N GLY A 206 -18.32 18.23 4.80
CA GLY A 206 -17.36 17.38 4.13
C GLY A 206 -16.03 17.46 4.91
N GLY A 207 -15.45 16.32 5.25
CA GLY A 207 -14.21 16.24 6.01
C GLY A 207 -14.20 15.01 6.89
N ILE A 208 -13.32 15.00 7.87
CA ILE A 208 -13.14 13.85 8.79
C ILE A 208 -14.45 13.42 9.47
N ARG A 209 -15.34 14.36 9.76
CA ARG A 209 -16.65 14.07 10.38
C ARG A 209 -17.55 13.22 9.48
N ALA A 210 -17.56 13.48 8.17
CA ALA A 210 -18.33 12.69 7.21
C ALA A 210 -17.77 11.26 7.13
N ILE A 211 -16.45 11.11 7.12
CA ILE A 211 -15.76 9.80 7.12
C ILE A 211 -16.09 9.04 8.41
N LEU A 212 -15.99 9.68 9.57
CA LEU A 212 -16.31 9.10 10.88
C LEU A 212 -17.79 8.73 11.02
N GLY A 213 -18.68 9.45 10.35
CA GLY A 213 -20.10 9.12 10.25
C GLY A 213 -20.41 7.93 9.35
N HIS A 214 -19.51 7.59 8.42
CA HIS A 214 -19.70 6.49 7.49
C HIS A 214 -19.28 5.16 8.08
N ARG A 215 -20.20 4.47 8.74
CA ARG A 215 -19.94 3.24 9.52
C ARG A 215 -19.17 2.16 8.75
N ALA A 216 -19.44 1.95 7.46
CA ALA A 216 -18.73 0.97 6.65
C ALA A 216 -17.25 1.39 6.43
N MET A 217 -16.99 2.68 6.18
CA MET A 217 -15.64 3.20 6.03
C MET A 217 -14.84 3.13 7.34
N VAL A 218 -15.44 3.49 8.47
CA VAL A 218 -14.79 3.35 9.78
C VAL A 218 -14.43 1.90 10.05
N GLN A 219 -15.34 0.96 9.78
CA GLN A 219 -15.07 -0.46 9.96
C GLN A 219 -13.98 -0.95 9.00
N LEU A 220 -13.93 -0.45 7.76
CA LEU A 220 -12.84 -0.74 6.82
C LEU A 220 -11.50 -0.15 7.30
N CYS A 221 -11.50 1.04 7.91
CA CYS A 221 -10.30 1.63 8.51
C CYS A 221 -9.78 0.80 9.69
N VAL A 222 -10.67 0.33 10.58
CA VAL A 222 -10.29 -0.56 11.70
C VAL A 222 -9.73 -1.87 11.15
N LEU A 223 -10.40 -2.48 10.18
CA LEU A 223 -9.92 -3.68 9.50
C LEU A 223 -8.55 -3.44 8.84
N GLY A 224 -8.40 -2.31 8.13
CA GLY A 224 -7.14 -1.91 7.50
C GLY A 224 -6.01 -1.74 8.51
N PHE A 225 -6.27 -1.08 9.64
CA PHE A 225 -5.28 -0.97 10.72
C PHE A 225 -4.79 -2.35 11.17
N VAL A 226 -5.70 -3.27 11.48
CA VAL A 226 -5.34 -4.63 11.93
C VAL A 226 -4.59 -5.38 10.83
N LEU A 227 -4.98 -5.27 9.56
CA LEU A 227 -4.29 -5.88 8.42
C LEU A 227 -2.84 -5.41 8.31
N PHE A 228 -2.61 -4.09 8.30
CA PHE A 228 -1.27 -3.54 8.14
C PHE A 228 -0.40 -3.73 9.39
N PHE A 229 -0.99 -3.66 10.58
CA PHE A 229 -0.31 -3.92 11.83
C PHE A 229 0.13 -5.38 11.98
N ALA A 230 -0.76 -6.32 11.65
CA ALA A 230 -0.52 -7.76 11.82
C ALA A 230 0.36 -8.39 10.75
N CYS A 231 0.65 -7.70 9.66
CA CYS A 231 1.49 -8.20 8.57
C CYS A 231 2.67 -7.26 8.31
N TYR A 232 2.43 -6.17 7.59
CA TYR A 232 3.50 -5.27 7.14
C TYR A 232 4.30 -4.63 8.28
N GLY A 233 3.63 -4.27 9.37
CA GLY A 233 4.29 -3.71 10.56
C GLY A 233 5.21 -4.70 11.29
N GLN A 234 5.20 -5.97 10.91
CA GLN A 234 5.99 -7.02 11.56
C GLN A 234 7.18 -7.50 10.74
N PHE A 235 7.19 -7.29 9.40
CA PHE A 235 8.19 -7.88 8.52
C PHE A 235 9.63 -7.59 8.91
N GLU A 236 9.94 -6.32 9.14
CA GLU A 236 11.30 -5.86 9.44
C GLU A 236 11.50 -5.57 10.94
N SER A 237 10.56 -5.98 11.78
CA SER A 237 10.60 -5.72 13.21
C SER A 237 10.36 -6.99 14.03
N GLY A 238 9.15 -7.18 14.54
CA GLY A 238 8.82 -8.27 15.45
C GLY A 238 9.04 -9.66 14.85
N LEU A 239 8.68 -9.87 13.58
CA LEU A 239 8.88 -11.17 12.93
C LEU A 239 10.37 -11.44 12.63
N ALA A 240 11.13 -10.40 12.26
CA ALA A 240 12.57 -10.52 12.09
C ALA A 240 13.26 -10.82 13.43
N ALA A 241 12.90 -10.10 14.50
CA ALA A 241 13.43 -10.35 15.86
C ALA A 241 13.06 -11.76 16.33
N TYR A 242 11.81 -12.19 16.18
CA TYR A 242 11.39 -13.55 16.50
C TYR A 242 12.17 -14.61 15.73
N GLY A 243 12.40 -14.37 14.43
CA GLY A 243 13.17 -15.28 13.58
C GLY A 243 14.59 -15.48 14.07
N THR A 244 15.28 -14.41 14.43
CA THR A 244 16.67 -14.46 14.93
C THR A 244 16.77 -15.00 16.34
N GLU A 245 15.93 -14.54 17.26
CA GLU A 245 16.03 -14.85 18.70
C GLU A 245 15.40 -16.20 19.06
N ALA A 246 14.23 -16.54 18.48
CA ALA A 246 13.51 -17.76 18.82
C ALA A 246 13.79 -18.91 17.84
N ALA A 247 13.85 -18.63 16.55
CA ALA A 247 13.99 -19.67 15.51
C ALA A 247 15.44 -19.85 15.02
N GLY A 248 16.41 -19.07 15.50
CA GLY A 248 17.81 -19.16 15.10
C GLY A 248 18.03 -18.89 13.61
N ILE A 249 17.18 -18.08 13.00
CA ILE A 249 17.25 -17.75 11.58
C ILE A 249 18.40 -16.77 11.34
N GLN A 250 19.27 -17.09 10.39
CA GLN A 250 20.35 -16.18 10.03
C GLN A 250 19.83 -14.92 9.35
N PRO A 251 20.45 -13.74 9.57
CA PRO A 251 20.04 -12.49 8.93
C PRO A 251 19.96 -12.54 7.40
N SER A 252 20.85 -13.30 6.75
CA SER A 252 20.83 -13.54 5.29
C SER A 252 19.53 -14.22 4.83
N THR A 253 18.96 -15.10 5.66
CA THR A 253 17.71 -15.81 5.37
C THR A 253 16.50 -14.89 5.46
N LEU A 254 16.55 -13.80 6.22
CA LEU A 254 15.49 -12.77 6.23
C LEU A 254 15.32 -12.15 4.84
N GLY A 255 16.44 -11.88 4.14
CA GLY A 255 16.40 -11.41 2.75
C GLY A 255 15.74 -12.43 1.81
N ILE A 256 16.03 -13.73 1.98
CA ILE A 256 15.38 -14.81 1.21
C ILE A 256 13.88 -14.86 1.50
N ALA A 257 13.47 -14.69 2.76
CA ALA A 257 12.07 -14.68 3.15
C ALA A 257 11.31 -13.51 2.52
N LEU A 258 11.88 -12.29 2.54
CA LEU A 258 11.31 -11.12 1.86
C LEU A 258 11.25 -11.31 0.33
N ALA A 259 12.28 -11.90 -0.25
CA ALA A 259 12.28 -12.24 -1.67
C ALA A 259 11.19 -13.28 -2.01
N ALA A 260 10.95 -14.27 -1.14
CA ALA A 260 9.87 -15.25 -1.30
C ALA A 260 8.48 -14.58 -1.24
N ASN A 261 8.27 -13.61 -0.33
CA ASN A 261 7.05 -12.80 -0.29
C ASN A 261 6.82 -12.11 -1.65
N THR A 262 7.80 -11.34 -2.13
CA THR A 262 7.71 -10.61 -3.40
C THR A 262 7.51 -11.54 -4.59
N ALA A 263 8.20 -12.66 -4.64
CA ALA A 263 8.08 -13.66 -5.69
C ALA A 263 6.66 -14.23 -5.75
N VAL A 264 6.07 -14.57 -4.60
CA VAL A 264 4.69 -15.07 -4.53
C VAL A 264 3.71 -14.01 -5.00
N ILE A 265 3.87 -12.74 -4.59
CA ILE A 265 3.03 -11.65 -5.08
C ILE A 265 3.07 -11.59 -6.61
N VAL A 266 4.28 -11.54 -7.20
CA VAL A 266 4.46 -11.39 -8.65
C VAL A 266 3.88 -12.58 -9.42
N VAL A 267 4.15 -13.80 -8.98
CA VAL A 267 3.72 -15.02 -9.66
C VAL A 267 2.21 -15.27 -9.48
N ALA A 268 1.71 -15.09 -8.25
CA ALA A 268 0.33 -15.40 -7.91
C ALA A 268 -0.67 -14.32 -8.37
N GLN A 269 -0.24 -13.07 -8.60
CA GLN A 269 -1.14 -11.93 -8.81
C GLN A 269 -2.22 -12.17 -9.87
N PHE A 270 -1.85 -12.71 -11.04
CA PHE A 270 -2.81 -12.92 -12.12
C PHE A 270 -3.77 -14.09 -11.87
N LEU A 271 -3.29 -15.13 -11.16
CA LEU A 271 -4.10 -16.27 -10.79
C LEU A 271 -5.11 -15.89 -9.70
N VAL A 272 -4.62 -15.20 -8.69
CA VAL A 272 -5.40 -14.66 -7.58
C VAL A 272 -6.45 -13.67 -8.07
N LEU A 273 -6.12 -12.81 -9.02
CA LEU A 273 -7.07 -11.85 -9.59
C LEU A 273 -8.31 -12.54 -10.19
N LYS A 274 -8.12 -13.63 -10.95
CA LYS A 274 -9.23 -14.41 -11.52
C LYS A 274 -10.14 -15.01 -10.43
N PHE A 275 -9.55 -15.43 -9.31
CA PHE A 275 -10.28 -15.95 -8.17
C PHE A 275 -11.06 -14.83 -7.46
N VAL A 276 -10.42 -13.69 -7.19
CA VAL A 276 -10.96 -12.55 -6.45
C VAL A 276 -12.15 -11.93 -7.19
N GLU A 277 -12.05 -11.70 -8.51
CA GLU A 277 -13.10 -11.09 -9.33
C GLU A 277 -14.45 -11.84 -9.25
N ARG A 278 -14.42 -13.15 -8.98
CA ARG A 278 -15.60 -14.02 -8.91
C ARG A 278 -16.20 -14.16 -7.52
N ARG A 279 -15.61 -13.50 -6.52
CA ARG A 279 -15.98 -13.66 -5.12
C ARG A 279 -16.38 -12.32 -4.50
N ARG A 280 -17.09 -12.40 -3.37
CA ARG A 280 -17.37 -11.23 -2.54
C ARG A 280 -16.07 -10.74 -1.90
N ARG A 281 -15.78 -9.44 -2.00
CA ARG A 281 -14.58 -8.83 -1.43
C ARG A 281 -14.44 -9.11 0.07
N SER A 282 -15.54 -9.02 0.82
CA SER A 282 -15.55 -9.35 2.26
C SER A 282 -15.11 -10.79 2.55
N ARG A 283 -15.53 -11.75 1.72
CA ARG A 283 -15.12 -13.16 1.88
C ARG A 283 -13.65 -13.37 1.47
N VAL A 284 -13.16 -12.65 0.47
CA VAL A 284 -11.76 -12.70 0.07
C VAL A 284 -10.88 -12.16 1.20
N ILE A 285 -11.23 -11.01 1.79
CA ILE A 285 -10.47 -10.46 2.93
C ILE A 285 -10.55 -11.41 4.13
N ALA A 286 -11.70 -12.04 4.38
CA ALA A 286 -11.82 -13.04 5.44
C ALA A 286 -10.89 -14.25 5.21
N SER A 287 -10.75 -14.74 3.96
CA SER A 287 -9.81 -15.83 3.66
C SER A 287 -8.35 -15.42 3.82
N VAL A 288 -8.00 -14.15 3.59
CA VAL A 288 -6.66 -13.61 3.89
C VAL A 288 -6.35 -13.73 5.39
N GLY A 289 -7.31 -13.39 6.26
CA GLY A 289 -7.14 -13.56 7.70
C GLY A 289 -6.82 -15.00 8.09
N LEU A 290 -7.47 -16.00 7.47
CA LEU A 290 -7.19 -17.42 7.70
C LEU A 290 -5.80 -17.81 7.17
N ILE A 291 -5.42 -17.37 5.96
CA ILE A 291 -4.09 -17.63 5.38
C ILE A 291 -3.00 -17.05 6.30
N TRP A 292 -3.19 -15.83 6.80
CA TRP A 292 -2.22 -15.20 7.69
C TRP A 292 -2.19 -15.82 9.09
N ALA A 293 -3.31 -16.37 9.58
CA ALA A 293 -3.29 -17.18 10.81
C ALA A 293 -2.42 -18.42 10.62
N VAL A 294 -2.52 -19.11 9.47
CA VAL A 294 -1.64 -20.24 9.13
C VAL A 294 -0.17 -19.78 8.99
N ALA A 295 0.07 -18.61 8.41
CA ALA A 295 1.41 -18.03 8.31
C ALA A 295 2.03 -17.80 9.71
N TRP A 296 1.28 -17.24 10.65
CA TRP A 296 1.73 -17.05 12.03
C TRP A 296 1.94 -18.36 12.78
N ILE A 297 1.12 -19.39 12.51
CA ILE A 297 1.35 -20.75 13.06
C ILE A 297 2.64 -21.35 12.50
N ALA A 298 2.93 -21.16 11.21
CA ALA A 298 4.18 -21.62 10.60
C ALA A 298 5.40 -20.89 11.21
N ALA A 299 5.30 -19.57 11.45
CA ALA A 299 6.32 -18.82 12.19
C ALA A 299 6.52 -19.39 13.59
N GLY A 300 5.41 -19.65 14.32
CA GLY A 300 5.44 -20.27 15.64
C GLY A 300 6.14 -21.63 15.66
N TYR A 301 5.85 -22.47 14.66
CA TYR A 301 6.51 -23.77 14.51
C TYR A 301 8.02 -23.63 14.33
N ALA A 302 8.48 -22.64 13.55
CA ALA A 302 9.92 -22.39 13.36
C ALA A 302 10.66 -22.12 14.69
N GLY A 303 9.99 -21.44 15.65
CA GLY A 303 10.58 -21.10 16.96
C GLY A 303 10.42 -22.17 18.04
N LEU A 304 9.74 -23.30 17.78
CA LEU A 304 9.57 -24.37 18.80
C LEU A 304 10.85 -25.17 19.07
N GLY A 305 11.88 -25.04 18.23
CA GLY A 305 13.12 -25.81 18.38
C GLY A 305 12.96 -27.32 18.10
N HIS A 306 11.83 -27.74 17.54
CA HIS A 306 11.58 -29.14 17.18
C HIS A 306 11.98 -29.38 15.71
N GLY A 307 12.80 -30.42 15.49
CA GLY A 307 13.24 -30.81 14.15
C GLY A 307 14.59 -30.21 13.73
N SER A 308 14.86 -30.20 12.44
CA SER A 308 16.13 -29.69 11.90
C SER A 308 16.04 -28.18 11.66
N GLN A 309 17.18 -27.49 11.69
CA GLN A 309 17.27 -26.06 11.33
C GLN A 309 16.72 -25.79 9.91
N ALA A 310 16.86 -26.76 9.00
CA ALA A 310 16.29 -26.65 7.65
C ALA A 310 14.75 -26.57 7.67
N MET A 311 14.09 -27.34 8.55
CA MET A 311 12.63 -27.28 8.71
C MET A 311 12.18 -25.96 9.34
N ALA A 312 12.90 -25.45 10.34
CA ALA A 312 12.62 -24.14 10.93
C ALA A 312 12.77 -23.02 9.87
N THR A 313 13.84 -23.06 9.10
CA THR A 313 14.07 -22.11 7.99
C THR A 313 12.96 -22.20 6.93
N ALA A 314 12.57 -23.39 6.51
CA ALA A 314 11.50 -23.60 5.53
C ALA A 314 10.15 -23.07 6.05
N ALA A 315 9.80 -23.33 7.31
CA ALA A 315 8.60 -22.83 7.95
C ALA A 315 8.61 -21.28 8.03
N PHE A 316 9.74 -20.70 8.41
CA PHE A 316 9.91 -19.25 8.49
C PHE A 316 9.78 -18.56 7.11
N VAL A 317 10.43 -19.09 6.08
CA VAL A 317 10.31 -18.59 4.70
C VAL A 317 8.89 -18.76 4.18
N SER A 318 8.22 -19.88 4.49
CA SER A 318 6.82 -20.14 4.13
C SER A 318 5.87 -19.10 4.76
N THR A 319 6.20 -18.57 5.94
CA THR A 319 5.43 -17.49 6.58
C THR A 319 5.36 -16.26 5.67
N TYR A 320 6.49 -15.79 5.16
CA TYR A 320 6.55 -14.65 4.24
C TYR A 320 5.87 -14.94 2.90
N ALA A 321 6.02 -16.17 2.39
CA ALA A 321 5.32 -16.60 1.18
C ALA A 321 3.79 -16.56 1.34
N LEU A 322 3.26 -17.03 2.46
CA LEU A 322 1.83 -16.98 2.79
C LEU A 322 1.34 -15.55 3.01
N PHE A 323 2.15 -14.68 3.60
CA PHE A 323 1.84 -13.26 3.66
C PHE A 323 1.71 -12.67 2.25
N GLY A 324 2.67 -12.94 1.37
CA GLY A 324 2.63 -12.50 -0.03
C GLY A 324 1.37 -12.96 -0.78
N LEU A 325 0.93 -14.19 -0.54
CA LEU A 325 -0.32 -14.69 -1.12
C LEU A 325 -1.53 -13.87 -0.64
N GLY A 326 -1.62 -13.58 0.65
CA GLY A 326 -2.67 -12.73 1.21
C GLY A 326 -2.62 -11.31 0.66
N GLU A 327 -1.43 -10.72 0.53
CA GLU A 327 -1.22 -9.39 -0.03
C GLU A 327 -1.70 -9.29 -1.50
N ALA A 328 -1.38 -10.31 -2.31
CA ALA A 328 -1.85 -10.40 -3.69
C ALA A 328 -3.39 -10.44 -3.78
N MET A 329 -4.07 -10.99 -2.74
CA MET A 329 -5.54 -11.00 -2.63
C MET A 329 -6.11 -9.67 -2.12
N LEU A 330 -5.39 -8.96 -1.25
CA LEU A 330 -5.87 -7.71 -0.63
C LEU A 330 -5.89 -6.54 -1.61
N SER A 331 -4.87 -6.40 -2.43
CA SER A 331 -4.76 -5.27 -3.35
C SER A 331 -5.98 -5.12 -4.28
N PRO A 332 -6.47 -6.18 -4.97
CA PRO A 332 -7.66 -6.10 -5.80
C PRO A 332 -8.98 -6.02 -5.02
N THR A 333 -8.96 -6.07 -3.68
CA THR A 333 -10.18 -6.03 -2.84
C THR A 333 -10.29 -4.75 -2.02
N VAL A 334 -9.27 -4.41 -1.24
CA VAL A 334 -9.35 -3.33 -0.25
C VAL A 334 -9.32 -1.96 -0.92
N ALA A 335 -8.35 -1.71 -1.81
CA ALA A 335 -8.23 -0.40 -2.45
C ALA A 335 -9.45 -0.03 -3.33
N PRO A 336 -10.00 -0.95 -4.17
CA PRO A 336 -11.25 -0.69 -4.86
C PRO A 336 -12.44 -0.48 -3.91
N LEU A 337 -12.46 -1.17 -2.76
CA LEU A 337 -13.54 -1.03 -1.78
C LEU A 337 -13.53 0.36 -1.13
N VAL A 338 -12.36 0.89 -0.77
CA VAL A 338 -12.21 2.28 -0.28
C VAL A 338 -12.81 3.25 -1.29
N ALA A 339 -12.49 3.06 -2.56
CA ALA A 339 -12.97 3.91 -3.65
C ALA A 339 -14.48 3.80 -3.88
N ASP A 340 -15.05 2.57 -3.77
CA ASP A 340 -16.48 2.32 -3.98
C ASP A 340 -17.35 2.73 -2.77
N LEU A 341 -16.75 2.96 -1.61
CA LEU A 341 -17.40 3.55 -0.44
C LEU A 341 -17.39 5.08 -0.48
N ALA A 342 -16.47 5.68 -1.22
CA ALA A 342 -16.32 7.13 -1.28
C ALA A 342 -17.43 7.77 -2.12
N PRO A 343 -18.06 8.86 -1.63
CA PRO A 343 -18.82 9.77 -2.50
C PRO A 343 -17.92 10.33 -3.60
N GLU A 344 -18.47 10.62 -4.78
CA GLU A 344 -17.69 11.12 -5.93
C GLU A 344 -16.90 12.40 -5.60
N SER A 345 -17.45 13.27 -4.77
CA SER A 345 -16.81 14.51 -4.32
C SER A 345 -15.74 14.34 -3.23
N MET A 346 -15.56 13.13 -2.67
CA MET A 346 -14.69 12.86 -1.51
C MET A 346 -13.73 11.70 -1.72
N VAL A 347 -13.49 11.28 -2.95
CA VAL A 347 -12.62 10.13 -3.27
C VAL A 347 -11.20 10.33 -2.73
N GLY A 348 -10.65 11.53 -2.86
CA GLY A 348 -9.34 11.89 -2.31
C GLY A 348 -9.28 11.78 -0.79
N GLN A 349 -10.32 12.27 -0.09
CA GLN A 349 -10.38 12.20 1.38
C GLN A 349 -10.48 10.78 1.90
N TYR A 350 -11.26 9.90 1.26
CA TYR A 350 -11.38 8.48 1.63
C TYR A 350 -10.07 7.74 1.40
N ASN A 351 -9.41 7.93 0.25
CA ASN A 351 -8.11 7.33 -0.03
C ASN A 351 -7.03 7.83 0.95
N SER A 352 -7.01 9.12 1.27
CA SER A 352 -6.04 9.69 2.22
C SER A 352 -6.28 9.23 3.64
N ALA A 353 -7.54 9.11 4.07
CA ALA A 353 -7.89 8.58 5.39
C ALA A 353 -7.44 7.12 5.54
N PHE A 354 -7.64 6.30 4.52
CA PHE A 354 -7.17 4.92 4.53
C PHE A 354 -5.65 4.82 4.49
N ALA A 355 -4.97 5.68 3.70
CA ALA A 355 -3.51 5.78 3.68
C ALA A 355 -2.94 6.20 5.05
N LEU A 356 -3.61 7.14 5.75
CA LEU A 356 -3.23 7.54 7.11
C LEU A 356 -3.32 6.39 8.10
N VAL A 357 -4.40 5.60 8.04
CA VAL A 357 -4.58 4.40 8.88
C VAL A 357 -3.48 3.37 8.62
N LYS A 358 -3.14 3.14 7.36
CA LYS A 358 -2.02 2.28 6.96
C LYS A 358 -0.71 2.77 7.58
N GLN A 359 -0.40 4.05 7.43
CA GLN A 359 0.85 4.62 7.97
C GLN A 359 0.90 4.56 9.50
N LEU A 360 -0.22 4.77 10.17
CA LEU A 360 -0.31 4.61 11.62
C LEU A 360 -0.01 3.17 12.04
N ALA A 361 -0.56 2.19 11.33
CA ALA A 361 -0.29 0.77 11.61
C ALA A 361 1.19 0.42 11.40
N LEU A 362 1.81 0.95 10.34
CA LEU A 362 3.23 0.76 10.05
C LEU A 362 4.15 1.45 11.06
N ALA A 363 3.73 2.59 11.62
CA ALA A 363 4.49 3.28 12.67
C ALA A 363 4.41 2.57 14.03
N VAL A 364 3.22 2.07 14.40
CA VAL A 364 2.99 1.39 15.68
C VAL A 364 3.49 -0.06 15.66
N GLY A 365 3.47 -0.71 14.48
CA GLY A 365 3.85 -2.11 14.31
C GLY A 365 5.21 -2.46 14.91
N PRO A 366 6.31 -1.80 14.50
CA PRO A 366 7.64 -2.02 15.04
C PRO A 366 7.77 -1.72 16.52
N ALA A 367 7.11 -0.67 17.01
CA ALA A 367 7.17 -0.27 18.43
C ALA A 367 6.57 -1.32 19.38
N VAL A 368 5.56 -2.05 18.92
CA VAL A 368 4.91 -3.13 19.69
C VAL A 368 5.53 -4.47 19.33
N GLY A 369 5.67 -4.75 18.04
CA GLY A 369 6.10 -6.06 17.56
C GLY A 369 7.57 -6.35 17.85
N GLY A 370 8.46 -5.36 17.72
CA GLY A 370 9.89 -5.54 17.97
C GLY A 370 10.19 -6.12 19.37
N PRO A 371 9.79 -5.45 20.46
CA PRO A 371 9.99 -5.97 21.81
C PRO A 371 9.28 -7.29 22.08
N MET A 372 8.07 -7.48 21.54
CA MET A 372 7.34 -8.74 21.70
C MET A 372 8.03 -9.90 20.97
N GLY A 373 8.47 -9.68 19.72
CA GLY A 373 9.15 -10.69 18.92
C GLY A 373 10.48 -11.10 19.51
N ALA A 374 11.22 -10.14 20.12
CA ALA A 374 12.52 -10.40 20.73
C ALA A 374 12.44 -11.11 22.09
N ALA A 375 11.42 -10.83 22.92
CA ALA A 375 11.40 -11.27 24.32
C ALA A 375 10.18 -12.12 24.70
N LEU A 376 9.05 -12.01 24.00
CA LEU A 376 7.77 -12.63 24.35
C LEU A 376 7.30 -13.59 23.25
N HIS A 377 8.14 -14.56 22.88
CA HIS A 377 7.98 -15.43 21.71
C HIS A 377 6.60 -16.10 21.61
N GLY A 378 6.15 -16.79 22.67
CA GLY A 378 4.83 -17.45 22.71
C GLY A 378 3.67 -16.46 22.61
N PRO A 379 3.59 -15.47 23.50
CA PRO A 379 2.58 -14.40 23.45
C PRO A 379 2.57 -13.64 22.12
N TYR A 380 3.73 -13.40 21.49
CA TYR A 380 3.85 -12.77 20.20
C TYR A 380 3.06 -13.54 19.14
N ILE A 381 3.38 -14.81 18.95
CA ILE A 381 2.72 -15.67 17.93
C ILE A 381 1.21 -15.76 18.20
N VAL A 382 0.81 -16.04 19.45
CA VAL A 382 -0.62 -16.15 19.80
C VAL A 382 -1.37 -14.85 19.50
N THR A 383 -0.81 -13.71 19.85
CA THR A 383 -1.40 -12.39 19.60
C THR A 383 -1.64 -12.17 18.11
N PHE A 384 -0.66 -12.46 17.26
CA PHE A 384 -0.79 -12.23 15.83
C PHE A 384 -1.65 -13.28 15.10
N VAL A 385 -1.74 -14.52 15.60
CA VAL A 385 -2.78 -15.47 15.20
C VAL A 385 -4.16 -14.93 15.52
N LEU A 386 -4.39 -14.42 16.73
CA LEU A 386 -5.67 -13.83 17.14
C LEU A 386 -6.04 -12.58 16.30
N PHE A 387 -5.09 -11.70 16.01
CA PHE A 387 -5.32 -10.59 15.09
C PHE A 387 -5.72 -11.07 13.71
N SER A 388 -5.06 -12.10 13.18
CA SER A 388 -5.37 -12.68 11.87
C SER A 388 -6.78 -13.29 11.84
N LEU A 389 -7.19 -14.00 12.89
CA LEU A 389 -8.57 -14.47 13.04
C LEU A 389 -9.55 -13.29 13.22
N GLY A 390 -9.14 -12.23 13.91
CA GLY A 390 -9.87 -10.97 14.05
C GLY A 390 -10.14 -10.31 12.69
N ILE A 391 -9.16 -10.34 11.77
CA ILE A 391 -9.34 -9.89 10.38
C ILE A 391 -10.50 -10.63 9.72
N THR A 392 -10.55 -11.95 9.86
CA THR A 392 -11.64 -12.78 9.31
C THR A 392 -13.00 -12.33 9.84
N VAL A 393 -13.13 -12.17 11.15
CA VAL A 393 -14.39 -11.74 11.78
C VAL A 393 -14.79 -10.33 11.35
N LEU A 394 -13.83 -9.39 11.34
CA LEU A 394 -14.08 -8.00 10.94
C LEU A 394 -14.50 -7.91 9.47
N ALA A 395 -13.86 -8.67 8.58
CA ALA A 395 -14.20 -8.72 7.17
C ALA A 395 -15.62 -9.26 6.93
N LEU A 396 -16.00 -10.34 7.61
CA LEU A 396 -17.36 -10.90 7.54
C LEU A 396 -18.41 -9.93 8.11
N ARG A 397 -18.09 -9.21 9.19
CA ARG A 397 -18.97 -8.16 9.74
C ARG A 397 -19.12 -6.98 8.79
N LEU A 398 -18.02 -6.57 8.15
CA LEU A 398 -18.03 -5.52 7.12
C LEU A 398 -18.94 -5.93 5.95
N GLY A 399 -18.86 -7.18 5.48
CA GLY A 399 -19.67 -7.70 4.38
C GLY A 399 -21.19 -7.59 4.62
N LYS A 400 -21.64 -7.59 5.88
CA LYS A 400 -23.06 -7.37 6.24
C LYS A 400 -23.52 -5.92 6.05
N ARG A 401 -22.59 -4.97 5.90
CA ARG A 401 -22.86 -3.54 5.73
C ARG A 401 -22.65 -3.04 4.30
N LEU A 402 -22.07 -3.88 3.44
CA LEU A 402 -21.79 -3.56 2.05
C LEU A 402 -23.00 -3.88 1.18
N THR A 403 -23.24 -3.02 0.20
CA THR A 403 -24.18 -3.32 -0.88
C THR A 403 -23.60 -4.39 -1.81
N LEU A 404 -24.44 -5.05 -2.59
CA LEU A 404 -24.00 -6.03 -3.58
C LEU A 404 -22.99 -5.41 -4.58
N ALA A 405 -23.22 -4.16 -4.98
CA ALA A 405 -22.33 -3.46 -5.89
C ALA A 405 -20.94 -3.21 -5.29
N GLN A 406 -20.85 -2.94 -4.00
CA GLN A 406 -19.58 -2.72 -3.28
C GLN A 406 -18.86 -4.04 -2.99
N ASP A 407 -19.60 -5.08 -2.58
CA ASP A 407 -19.01 -6.36 -2.19
C ASP A 407 -18.75 -7.31 -3.37
N HIS A 408 -19.59 -7.24 -4.43
CA HIS A 408 -19.47 -8.10 -5.61
C HIS A 408 -19.79 -7.35 -6.92
N PRO A 409 -18.93 -6.40 -7.35
CA PRO A 409 -19.21 -5.48 -8.47
C PRO A 409 -19.48 -6.20 -9.80
N MET A 410 -18.81 -7.33 -10.07
CA MET A 410 -19.01 -8.11 -11.29
C MET A 410 -20.40 -8.73 -11.38
N LEU A 411 -20.95 -9.21 -10.26
CA LEU A 411 -22.30 -9.77 -10.22
C LEU A 411 -23.35 -8.65 -10.37
N ALA A 412 -23.12 -7.52 -9.69
CA ALA A 412 -24.01 -6.36 -9.81
C ALA A 412 -24.08 -5.80 -11.23
N ALA A 413 -22.94 -5.77 -11.94
CA ALA A 413 -22.90 -5.35 -13.36
C ALA A 413 -23.68 -6.31 -14.27
N LYS A 414 -23.54 -7.62 -14.08
CA LYS A 414 -24.32 -8.63 -14.85
C LYS A 414 -25.82 -8.49 -14.60
N SER A 415 -26.24 -8.31 -13.36
CA SER A 415 -27.66 -8.16 -13.01
C SER A 415 -28.29 -6.93 -13.67
N ARG A 416 -27.56 -5.82 -13.79
CA ARG A 416 -28.01 -4.61 -14.50
C ARG A 416 -28.21 -4.86 -16.00
N VAL A 417 -27.29 -5.58 -16.65
CA VAL A 417 -27.39 -5.91 -18.07
C VAL A 417 -28.60 -6.77 -18.35
N VAL A 418 -28.88 -7.77 -17.50
CA VAL A 418 -30.06 -8.64 -17.62
C VAL A 418 -31.35 -7.82 -17.43
N ALA A 419 -31.41 -6.92 -16.45
CA ALA A 419 -32.58 -6.09 -16.20
C ALA A 419 -32.93 -5.14 -17.36
N VAL A 420 -31.91 -4.64 -18.10
CA VAL A 420 -32.12 -3.77 -19.28
C VAL A 420 -32.64 -4.56 -20.49
N HIS A 421 -32.41 -5.87 -20.56
CA HIS A 421 -32.84 -6.72 -21.67
C HIS A 421 -34.15 -7.47 -21.43
N LEU A 422 -34.79 -7.33 -20.26
CA LEU A 422 -36.11 -7.82 -20.04
C LEU A 422 -37.11 -6.85 -20.71
N PRO A 423 -37.97 -7.30 -21.69
CA PRO A 423 -38.99 -6.43 -22.24
C PRO A 423 -39.92 -6.00 -21.11
N GLU A 424 -40.19 -4.69 -21.06
CA GLU A 424 -41.22 -4.11 -20.21
C GLU A 424 -42.50 -4.85 -20.47
N GLN A 425 -42.96 -5.72 -19.53
CA GLN A 425 -44.25 -6.36 -19.67
C GLN A 425 -45.28 -5.26 -19.69
N ALA A 426 -45.90 -5.05 -20.86
CA ALA A 426 -47.01 -4.12 -21.03
C ALA A 426 -48.06 -4.43 -19.95
N PRO A 427 -48.63 -3.41 -19.30
CA PRO A 427 -49.71 -3.63 -18.35
C PRO A 427 -50.84 -4.34 -19.07
N ALA A 428 -51.23 -5.50 -18.55
CA ALA A 428 -52.41 -6.20 -19.00
C ALA A 428 -53.61 -5.30 -18.67
N ASN A 429 -54.08 -4.60 -19.69
CA ASN A 429 -55.36 -3.94 -19.62
C ASN A 429 -56.44 -5.05 -19.58
N ALA A 430 -57.13 -5.15 -18.45
CA ALA A 430 -58.43 -5.74 -18.29
C ALA A 430 -59.36 -4.74 -17.63
#